data_d4fd926adc1f51784c1707142a7fe05d
#
_entry.id   d4fd926adc1f51784c1707142a7fe05d
#
_cell.length_a   1.000
_cell.length_b   1.000
_cell.length_c   1.000
_cell.angle_alpha   90.00
_cell.angle_beta   90.00
_cell.angle_gamma   90.00
#
_symmetry.space_group_name_H-M   'P 1'
#
loop_
_entity.id
_entity.type
_entity.pdbx_description
1 polymer ?
#
loop_
_entity_poly.entity_id
_entity_poly.type
_entity_poly.pdbx_seq_one_letter_code
_entity_poly.pdbx_strand_id
1 'polypeptide(L)'
;MSTNDDDDLMDLDFTNLFDKETKVKEPETTAQQTKELSDEAIIGESKLTSNGYFVRLNDSAPRRKPNQAPPTILVVEDDTVTATLITRILKANGYTVKHAPDRDGIVAGLKGTPDMVILDVLMPDANGFDILNRIRQHPLLKDMPVLMLTSLGALDDILKGLKLGANGYLTKPAKSKALLDAIKTVLA
;
A
#
# COMPACT_ATOMS: atom_id res chain seq x y z
N MET A 1 -12.00 35.36 1.93
CA MET A 1 -12.63 34.43 0.99
C MET A 1 -11.82 33.17 1.02
N SER A 2 -12.20 32.26 1.88
CA SER A 2 -11.60 30.91 1.98
C SER A 2 -12.40 30.02 1.06
N THR A 3 -11.79 29.60 -0.03
CA THR A 3 -12.36 28.55 -0.89
C THR A 3 -12.12 27.21 -0.18
N ASN A 4 -13.22 26.54 0.12
CA ASN A 4 -13.22 25.20 0.73
C ASN A 4 -12.64 24.20 -0.26
N ASP A 5 -11.38 23.81 -0.06
CA ASP A 5 -10.73 22.73 -0.80
C ASP A 5 -11.30 21.33 -0.44
N ASP A 6 -12.23 21.26 0.53
CA ASP A 6 -12.83 20.00 0.97
C ASP A 6 -14.01 19.53 0.10
N ASP A 7 -14.63 20.39 -0.70
CA ASP A 7 -15.79 20.01 -1.54
C ASP A 7 -15.38 19.30 -2.85
N ASP A 8 -14.17 19.54 -3.35
CA ASP A 8 -13.67 18.91 -4.59
C ASP A 8 -13.33 17.42 -4.41
N LEU A 9 -13.18 16.94 -3.17
CA LEU A 9 -12.85 15.53 -2.87
C LEU A 9 -14.08 14.60 -2.86
N MET A 10 -15.30 15.15 -2.79
CA MET A 10 -16.52 14.36 -2.73
C MET A 10 -16.97 13.79 -4.09
N ASP A 11 -16.51 14.37 -5.20
CA ASP A 11 -16.93 13.99 -6.56
C ASP A 11 -15.91 13.11 -7.29
N LEU A 12 -14.91 12.58 -6.58
CA LEU A 12 -13.90 11.73 -7.17
C LEU A 12 -14.49 10.35 -7.48
N ASP A 13 -14.63 10.09 -8.76
CA ASP A 13 -15.10 8.81 -9.28
C ASP A 13 -14.02 7.72 -9.14
N PHE A 14 -14.02 7.05 -7.99
CA PHE A 14 -13.19 5.86 -7.76
C PHE A 14 -13.80 4.57 -8.33
N THR A 15 -14.98 4.63 -8.95
CA THR A 15 -15.65 3.46 -9.52
C THR A 15 -14.84 2.87 -10.66
N ASN A 16 -14.12 3.71 -11.41
CA ASN A 16 -13.20 3.30 -12.48
C ASN A 16 -11.97 2.52 -11.97
N LEU A 17 -11.70 2.52 -10.66
CA LEU A 17 -10.59 1.75 -10.09
C LEU A 17 -10.72 0.24 -10.33
N PHE A 18 -11.91 -0.25 -10.63
CA PHE A 18 -12.20 -1.67 -10.81
C PHE A 18 -12.83 -2.02 -12.15
N ASP A 19 -12.93 -1.07 -13.08
CA ASP A 19 -13.45 -1.36 -14.42
C ASP A 19 -12.56 -2.35 -15.16
N LYS A 20 -13.16 -3.47 -15.58
CA LYS A 20 -12.47 -4.60 -16.23
C LYS A 20 -11.88 -4.25 -17.61
N GLU A 21 -12.31 -3.16 -18.23
CA GLU A 21 -11.92 -2.80 -19.59
C GLU A 21 -10.58 -2.06 -19.69
N THR A 22 -10.08 -1.51 -18.59
CA THR A 22 -8.79 -0.85 -18.61
C THR A 22 -7.70 -1.90 -18.40
N LYS A 23 -7.13 -2.41 -19.49
CA LYS A 23 -5.86 -3.17 -19.44
C LYS A 23 -4.82 -2.27 -18.78
N VAL A 24 -4.49 -2.61 -17.56
CA VAL A 24 -3.48 -1.90 -16.78
C VAL A 24 -2.13 -2.14 -17.46
N LYS A 25 -1.57 -1.12 -18.11
CA LYS A 25 -0.22 -1.21 -18.68
C LYS A 25 0.79 -1.22 -17.53
N GLU A 26 1.66 -2.22 -17.53
CA GLU A 26 2.82 -2.17 -16.66
C GLU A 26 3.70 -0.98 -17.07
N PRO A 27 4.33 -0.28 -16.11
CA PRO A 27 5.20 0.82 -16.43
C PRO A 27 6.40 0.33 -17.27
N GLU A 28 6.69 1.04 -18.34
CA GLU A 28 7.88 0.76 -19.16
C GLU A 28 9.13 1.11 -18.35
N THR A 29 10.02 0.17 -18.16
CA THR A 29 11.28 0.35 -17.45
C THR A 29 12.46 0.20 -18.41
N THR A 30 13.47 1.06 -18.25
CA THR A 30 14.74 0.91 -18.98
C THR A 30 15.54 -0.30 -18.48
N ALA A 31 16.49 -0.79 -19.26
CA ALA A 31 17.34 -1.90 -18.86
C ALA A 31 18.11 -1.63 -17.54
N GLN A 32 18.54 -0.39 -17.33
CA GLN A 32 19.20 0.03 -16.09
C GLN A 32 18.27 0.01 -14.90
N GLN A 33 17.07 0.59 -15.03
CA GLN A 33 16.04 0.54 -13.99
C GLN A 33 15.61 -0.88 -13.65
N THR A 34 15.52 -1.76 -14.65
CA THR A 34 15.18 -3.17 -14.42
C THR A 34 16.28 -3.87 -13.61
N LYS A 35 17.56 -3.57 -13.87
CA LYS A 35 18.68 -4.12 -13.10
C LYS A 35 18.66 -3.62 -11.65
N GLU A 36 18.52 -2.32 -11.44
CA GLU A 36 18.43 -1.71 -10.10
C GLU A 36 17.28 -2.31 -9.28
N LEU A 37 16.09 -2.47 -9.88
CA LEU A 37 14.95 -3.09 -9.24
C LEU A 37 15.17 -4.58 -8.94
N SER A 38 15.93 -5.30 -9.78
CA SER A 38 16.27 -6.70 -9.53
C SER A 38 17.22 -6.84 -8.35
N ASP A 39 18.23 -5.99 -8.24
CA ASP A 39 19.17 -5.97 -7.12
C ASP A 39 18.41 -5.60 -5.81
N GLU A 40 17.51 -4.65 -5.89
CA GLU A 40 16.65 -4.25 -4.77
C GLU A 40 15.70 -5.36 -4.33
N ALA A 41 15.14 -6.14 -5.28
CA ALA A 41 14.27 -7.26 -4.99
C ALA A 41 15.00 -8.39 -4.24
N ILE A 42 16.27 -8.68 -4.60
CA ILE A 42 17.10 -9.64 -3.89
C ILE A 42 17.36 -9.21 -2.45
N ILE A 43 17.66 -7.92 -2.24
CA ILE A 43 17.81 -7.36 -0.90
C ILE A 43 16.49 -7.45 -0.13
N GLY A 44 15.37 -7.16 -0.81
CA GLY A 44 14.03 -7.22 -0.25
C GLY A 44 13.66 -8.62 0.23
N GLU A 45 13.91 -9.65 -0.57
CA GLU A 45 13.68 -11.05 -0.21
C GLU A 45 14.46 -11.46 1.05
N SER A 46 15.73 -11.10 1.11
CA SER A 46 16.58 -11.35 2.27
C SER A 46 16.04 -10.66 3.53
N LYS A 47 15.62 -9.39 3.42
CA LYS A 47 15.04 -8.64 4.54
C LYS A 47 13.68 -9.18 4.97
N LEU A 48 12.83 -9.60 4.04
CA LEU A 48 11.55 -10.22 4.35
C LEU A 48 11.74 -11.52 5.14
N THR A 49 12.69 -12.35 4.72
CA THR A 49 13.01 -13.60 5.39
C THR A 49 13.55 -13.37 6.81
N SER A 50 14.43 -12.39 7.00
CA SER A 50 15.09 -12.13 8.29
C SER A 50 14.25 -11.30 9.25
N ASN A 51 13.64 -10.23 8.75
CA ASN A 51 12.97 -9.20 9.57
C ASN A 51 11.44 -9.26 9.51
N GLY A 52 10.88 -9.93 8.51
CA GLY A 52 9.44 -9.96 8.24
C GLY A 52 8.91 -8.72 7.52
N TYR A 53 9.79 -7.80 7.12
CA TYR A 53 9.44 -6.65 6.31
C TYR A 53 10.61 -6.13 5.47
N PHE A 54 10.28 -5.45 4.39
CA PHE A 54 11.18 -4.67 3.57
C PHE A 54 10.51 -3.35 3.20
N VAL A 55 11.21 -2.24 3.31
CA VAL A 55 10.75 -0.91 2.89
C VAL A 55 11.75 -0.31 1.93
N ARG A 56 11.23 0.16 0.81
CA ARG A 56 11.93 1.02 -0.13
C ARG A 56 11.65 2.46 0.26
N LEU A 57 12.68 3.19 0.62
CA LEU A 57 12.56 4.63 0.84
C LEU A 57 12.34 5.30 -0.52
N ASN A 58 11.22 5.94 -0.68
CA ASN A 58 10.93 6.77 -1.85
C ASN A 58 10.92 8.23 -1.41
N ASP A 59 11.82 9.03 -1.97
CA ASP A 59 11.92 10.47 -1.65
C ASP A 59 10.66 11.26 -1.99
N SER A 60 9.75 10.65 -2.77
CA SER A 60 8.48 11.26 -3.20
C SER A 60 7.31 11.01 -2.24
N ALA A 61 7.48 10.16 -1.21
CA ALA A 61 6.39 9.94 -0.26
C ALA A 61 6.12 11.22 0.55
N PRO A 62 4.86 11.63 0.70
CA PRO A 62 4.52 12.82 1.47
C PRO A 62 4.89 12.61 2.94
N ARG A 63 5.87 13.36 3.42
CA ARG A 63 6.28 13.32 4.83
C ARG A 63 5.25 14.01 5.69
N ARG A 64 4.84 13.34 6.77
CA ARG A 64 3.89 13.94 7.72
C ARG A 64 4.53 15.09 8.50
N LYS A 65 3.75 16.16 8.70
CA LYS A 65 4.17 17.26 9.56
C LYS A 65 4.04 16.87 11.04
N PRO A 66 4.93 17.32 11.93
CA PRO A 66 4.73 17.21 13.37
C PRO A 66 3.36 17.79 13.77
N ASN A 67 2.69 17.17 14.75
CA ASN A 67 1.39 17.60 15.29
C ASN A 67 0.16 17.40 14.39
N GLN A 68 0.23 16.54 13.38
CA GLN A 68 -0.98 16.09 12.69
C GLN A 68 -1.76 15.05 13.52
N ALA A 69 -3.06 14.93 13.23
CA ALA A 69 -3.91 13.86 13.78
C ALA A 69 -3.27 12.48 13.56
N PRO A 70 -3.62 11.44 14.35
CA PRO A 70 -3.08 10.10 14.15
C PRO A 70 -3.22 9.63 12.70
N PRO A 71 -2.18 8.99 12.12
CA PRO A 71 -2.25 8.50 10.75
C PRO A 71 -3.41 7.55 10.55
N THR A 72 -4.11 7.71 9.43
CA THR A 72 -5.17 6.79 9.00
C THR A 72 -4.57 5.75 8.05
N ILE A 73 -4.66 4.48 8.42
CA ILE A 73 -4.17 3.36 7.61
C ILE A 73 -5.35 2.57 7.09
N LEU A 74 -5.42 2.40 5.77
CA LEU A 74 -6.38 1.51 5.13
C LEU A 74 -5.76 0.10 5.05
N VAL A 75 -6.41 -0.88 5.68
CA VAL A 75 -6.02 -2.30 5.61
C VAL A 75 -6.94 -3.00 4.63
N VAL A 76 -6.39 -3.41 3.51
CA VAL A 76 -7.07 -4.16 2.43
C VAL A 76 -6.70 -5.63 2.58
N GLU A 77 -7.61 -6.42 3.12
CA GLU A 77 -7.41 -7.82 3.48
C GLU A 77 -8.77 -8.51 3.62
N ASP A 78 -8.99 -9.61 2.92
CA ASP A 78 -10.25 -10.37 2.96
C ASP A 78 -10.30 -11.35 4.14
N ASP A 79 -9.15 -11.87 4.59
CA ASP A 79 -9.10 -12.73 5.77
C ASP A 79 -9.37 -11.95 7.05
N THR A 80 -10.50 -12.22 7.68
CA THR A 80 -10.96 -11.51 8.89
C THR A 80 -10.04 -11.67 10.08
N VAL A 81 -9.32 -12.78 10.18
CA VAL A 81 -8.38 -13.07 11.29
C VAL A 81 -7.16 -12.18 11.15
N THR A 82 -6.55 -12.17 9.96
CA THR A 82 -5.40 -11.33 9.62
C THR A 82 -5.75 -9.84 9.77
N ALA A 83 -6.89 -9.41 9.19
CA ALA A 83 -7.36 -8.04 9.28
C ALA A 83 -7.60 -7.59 10.74
N THR A 84 -8.21 -8.46 11.56
CA THR A 84 -8.44 -8.18 12.98
C THR A 84 -7.14 -8.06 13.75
N LEU A 85 -6.17 -8.94 13.50
CA LEU A 85 -4.85 -8.90 14.15
C LEU A 85 -4.13 -7.58 13.82
N ILE A 86 -4.02 -7.25 12.54
CA ILE A 86 -3.37 -6.01 12.08
C ILE A 86 -4.07 -4.80 12.68
N THR A 87 -5.41 -4.75 12.60
CA THR A 87 -6.20 -3.63 13.15
C THR A 87 -5.97 -3.44 14.65
N ARG A 88 -5.92 -4.51 15.44
CA ARG A 88 -5.66 -4.43 16.88
C ARG A 88 -4.26 -3.89 17.18
N ILE A 89 -3.25 -4.38 16.47
CA ILE A 89 -1.87 -3.90 16.63
C ILE A 89 -1.79 -2.41 16.33
N LEU A 90 -2.37 -1.97 15.21
CA LEU A 90 -2.31 -0.58 14.77
C LEU A 90 -3.06 0.36 15.73
N LYS A 91 -4.30 0.02 16.12
CA LYS A 91 -5.09 0.83 17.06
C LYS A 91 -4.42 0.94 18.42
N ALA A 92 -3.82 -0.15 18.92
CA ALA A 92 -3.08 -0.14 20.18
C ALA A 92 -1.83 0.76 20.15
N ASN A 93 -1.35 1.11 18.95
CA ASN A 93 -0.18 1.99 18.74
C ASN A 93 -0.56 3.38 18.22
N GLY A 94 -1.82 3.78 18.38
CA GLY A 94 -2.26 5.15 18.11
C GLY A 94 -2.60 5.46 16.65
N TYR A 95 -2.74 4.44 15.77
CA TYR A 95 -3.17 4.64 14.39
C TYR A 95 -4.69 4.60 14.27
N THR A 96 -5.24 5.41 13.39
CA THR A 96 -6.61 5.26 12.91
C THR A 96 -6.65 4.18 11.83
N VAL A 97 -7.58 3.23 11.90
CA VAL A 97 -7.63 2.11 10.96
C VAL A 97 -8.98 2.03 10.30
N LYS A 98 -8.98 1.97 8.97
CA LYS A 98 -10.11 1.56 8.13
C LYS A 98 -9.80 0.17 7.58
N HIS A 99 -10.79 -0.71 7.53
CA HIS A 99 -10.66 -2.05 6.95
C HIS A 99 -11.54 -2.15 5.70
N ALA A 100 -10.97 -2.72 4.65
CA ALA A 100 -11.60 -2.97 3.37
C ALA A 100 -11.45 -4.45 3.00
N PRO A 101 -12.48 -5.27 3.19
CA PRO A 101 -12.43 -6.70 2.87
C PRO A 101 -12.67 -7.00 1.38
N ASP A 102 -13.22 -6.05 0.63
CA ASP A 102 -13.70 -6.18 -0.72
C ASP A 102 -13.53 -4.89 -1.53
N ARG A 103 -13.94 -4.93 -2.80
CA ARG A 103 -13.83 -3.78 -3.72
C ARG A 103 -14.56 -2.54 -3.24
N ASP A 104 -15.76 -2.71 -2.72
CA ASP A 104 -16.58 -1.58 -2.26
C ASP A 104 -15.93 -0.93 -1.05
N GLY A 105 -15.42 -1.74 -0.13
CA GLY A 105 -14.63 -1.29 1.01
C GLY A 105 -13.36 -0.55 0.60
N ILE A 106 -12.66 -1.01 -0.45
CA ILE A 106 -11.46 -0.34 -0.98
C ILE A 106 -11.82 1.03 -1.54
N VAL A 107 -12.85 1.12 -2.38
CA VAL A 107 -13.33 2.40 -2.94
C VAL A 107 -13.71 3.36 -1.82
N ALA A 108 -14.51 2.93 -0.86
CA ALA A 108 -14.93 3.74 0.28
C ALA A 108 -13.74 4.18 1.17
N GLY A 109 -12.78 3.27 1.36
CA GLY A 109 -11.56 3.53 2.13
C GLY A 109 -10.67 4.59 1.48
N LEU A 110 -10.47 4.50 0.16
CA LEU A 110 -9.64 5.42 -0.62
C LEU A 110 -10.25 6.81 -0.75
N LYS A 111 -11.58 6.93 -0.86
CA LYS A 111 -12.28 8.24 -0.82
C LYS A 111 -11.96 9.05 0.43
N GLY A 112 -11.66 8.37 1.52
CA GLY A 112 -11.25 9.04 2.76
C GLY A 112 -9.77 9.44 2.80
N THR A 113 -9.04 9.38 1.69
CA THR A 113 -7.62 9.74 1.56
C THR A 113 -6.77 9.29 2.75
N PRO A 114 -6.58 7.96 2.95
CA PRO A 114 -5.75 7.46 4.04
C PRO A 114 -4.29 7.89 3.85
N ASP A 115 -3.54 7.96 4.95
CA ASP A 115 -2.11 8.29 4.91
C ASP A 115 -1.27 7.15 4.34
N MET A 116 -1.79 5.91 4.36
CA MET A 116 -1.10 4.71 3.89
C MET A 116 -2.10 3.58 3.62
N VAL A 117 -1.73 2.68 2.72
CA VAL A 117 -2.43 1.41 2.48
C VAL A 117 -1.53 0.23 2.83
N ILE A 118 -2.09 -0.74 3.55
CA ILE A 118 -1.56 -2.10 3.66
C ILE A 118 -2.45 -2.96 2.76
N LEU A 119 -1.87 -3.62 1.77
CA LEU A 119 -2.59 -4.24 0.67
C LEU A 119 -2.19 -5.70 0.52
N ASP A 120 -3.14 -6.59 0.74
CA ASP A 120 -2.93 -8.01 0.43
C ASP A 120 -2.70 -8.21 -1.07
N VAL A 121 -1.75 -9.08 -1.39
CA VAL A 121 -1.43 -9.45 -2.78
C VAL A 121 -2.51 -10.35 -3.36
N LEU A 122 -3.02 -11.31 -2.58
CA LEU A 122 -3.93 -12.35 -3.05
C LEU A 122 -5.26 -12.27 -2.32
N MET A 123 -6.28 -11.80 -3.01
CA MET A 123 -7.67 -11.80 -2.56
C MET A 123 -8.55 -12.52 -3.58
N PRO A 124 -9.66 -13.18 -3.16
CA PRO A 124 -10.53 -13.94 -4.06
C PRO A 124 -11.08 -13.13 -5.24
N ASP A 125 -11.48 -11.88 -4.98
CA ASP A 125 -12.16 -11.02 -5.95
C ASP A 125 -11.28 -9.92 -6.54
N ALA A 126 -10.02 -9.81 -6.10
CA ALA A 126 -9.12 -8.75 -6.53
C ALA A 126 -7.65 -9.18 -6.44
N ASN A 127 -6.81 -8.62 -7.29
CA ASN A 127 -5.37 -8.81 -7.23
C ASN A 127 -4.72 -7.52 -6.70
N GLY A 128 -3.94 -7.63 -5.62
CA GLY A 128 -3.30 -6.47 -5.00
C GLY A 128 -2.36 -5.72 -5.94
N PHE A 129 -1.71 -6.40 -6.88
CA PHE A 129 -0.88 -5.72 -7.89
C PHE A 129 -1.70 -4.86 -8.84
N ASP A 130 -2.90 -5.29 -9.22
CA ASP A 130 -3.79 -4.51 -10.07
C ASP A 130 -4.30 -3.27 -9.34
N ILE A 131 -4.64 -3.42 -8.06
CA ILE A 131 -5.04 -2.30 -7.20
C ILE A 131 -3.89 -1.30 -7.04
N LEU A 132 -2.67 -1.78 -6.73
CA LEU A 132 -1.47 -0.94 -6.63
C LEU A 132 -1.25 -0.12 -7.90
N ASN A 133 -1.32 -0.78 -9.06
CA ASN A 133 -1.11 -0.11 -10.34
C ASN A 133 -2.17 0.98 -10.58
N ARG A 134 -3.43 0.72 -10.27
CA ARG A 134 -4.50 1.72 -10.37
C ARG A 134 -4.30 2.89 -9.40
N ILE A 135 -3.88 2.63 -8.18
CA ILE A 135 -3.49 3.67 -7.22
C ILE A 135 -2.40 4.56 -7.81
N ARG A 136 -1.38 3.98 -8.45
CA ARG A 136 -0.27 4.74 -9.05
C ARG A 136 -0.66 5.53 -10.30
N GLN A 137 -1.69 5.11 -11.00
CA GLN A 137 -2.24 5.83 -12.16
C GLN A 137 -3.22 6.93 -11.77
N HIS A 138 -3.74 6.91 -10.54
CA HIS A 138 -4.74 7.88 -10.10
C HIS A 138 -4.05 9.20 -9.67
N PRO A 139 -4.43 10.36 -10.22
CA PRO A 139 -3.73 11.63 -9.98
C PRO A 139 -3.54 12.01 -8.51
N LEU A 140 -4.53 11.70 -7.66
CA LEU A 140 -4.51 12.04 -6.24
C LEU A 140 -3.92 10.96 -5.34
N LEU A 141 -3.82 9.72 -5.82
CA LEU A 141 -3.37 8.57 -5.01
C LEU A 141 -1.97 8.09 -5.38
N LYS A 142 -1.41 8.58 -6.50
CA LYS A 142 -0.15 8.07 -7.07
C LYS A 142 1.04 8.08 -6.09
N ASP A 143 1.06 9.05 -5.19
CA ASP A 143 2.13 9.25 -4.22
C ASP A 143 1.81 8.62 -2.84
N MET A 144 0.61 8.05 -2.68
CA MET A 144 0.18 7.43 -1.42
C MET A 144 1.03 6.20 -1.10
N PRO A 145 1.58 6.10 0.11
CA PRO A 145 2.37 4.94 0.52
C PRO A 145 1.56 3.65 0.50
N VAL A 146 2.12 2.59 -0.12
CA VAL A 146 1.53 1.25 -0.17
C VAL A 146 2.54 0.21 0.28
N LEU A 147 2.20 -0.54 1.33
CA LEU A 147 2.90 -1.75 1.75
C LEU A 147 2.13 -2.98 1.30
N MET A 148 2.77 -3.86 0.54
CA MET A 148 2.17 -5.12 0.12
C MET A 148 2.25 -6.14 1.26
N LEU A 149 1.15 -6.84 1.51
CA LEU A 149 1.10 -7.94 2.47
C LEU A 149 1.18 -9.27 1.72
N THR A 150 2.19 -10.09 2.02
CA THR A 150 2.49 -11.30 1.23
C THR A 150 2.78 -12.51 2.09
N SER A 151 2.41 -13.70 1.59
CA SER A 151 2.73 -14.99 2.20
C SER A 151 4.11 -15.49 1.74
N LEU A 152 5.21 -14.77 2.06
CA LEU A 152 6.57 -15.06 1.60
C LEU A 152 6.66 -15.05 0.05
N GLY A 153 6.89 -13.86 -0.50
CA GLY A 153 6.94 -13.67 -1.94
C GLY A 153 8.13 -14.37 -2.59
N ALA A 154 7.87 -15.01 -3.71
CA ALA A 154 8.92 -15.29 -4.65
C ALA A 154 9.58 -13.97 -5.08
N LEU A 155 10.87 -14.00 -5.40
CA LEU A 155 11.63 -12.83 -5.88
C LEU A 155 10.89 -12.08 -6.99
N ASP A 156 10.22 -12.81 -7.88
CA ASP A 156 9.44 -12.26 -8.98
C ASP A 156 8.27 -11.39 -8.51
N ASP A 157 7.58 -11.78 -7.43
CA ASP A 157 6.47 -11.00 -6.86
C ASP A 157 6.98 -9.68 -6.25
N ILE A 158 8.14 -9.74 -5.57
CA ILE A 158 8.78 -8.56 -5.01
C ILE A 158 9.19 -7.63 -6.15
N LEU A 159 9.85 -8.16 -7.16
CA LEU A 159 10.27 -7.39 -8.34
C LEU A 159 9.07 -6.77 -9.05
N LYS A 160 7.99 -7.53 -9.24
CA LYS A 160 6.74 -7.04 -9.83
C LYS A 160 6.18 -5.85 -9.07
N GLY A 161 6.02 -5.96 -7.76
CA GLY A 161 5.46 -4.86 -6.98
C GLY A 161 6.39 -3.66 -6.89
N LEU A 162 7.71 -3.83 -6.87
CA LEU A 162 8.66 -2.71 -6.95
C LEU A 162 8.54 -1.98 -8.29
N LYS A 163 8.40 -2.70 -9.40
CA LYS A 163 8.13 -2.11 -10.73
C LYS A 163 6.83 -1.31 -10.74
N LEU A 164 5.79 -1.82 -10.07
CA LEU A 164 4.50 -1.16 -9.94
C LEU A 164 4.51 -0.01 -8.92
N GLY A 165 5.61 0.23 -8.22
CA GLY A 165 5.75 1.33 -7.28
C GLY A 165 5.31 1.04 -5.86
N ALA A 166 5.37 -0.22 -5.39
CA ALA A 166 5.20 -0.53 -3.97
C ALA A 166 6.30 0.15 -3.14
N ASN A 167 5.94 0.64 -1.96
CA ASN A 167 6.89 1.22 -1.00
C ASN A 167 7.54 0.15 -0.10
N GLY A 168 7.03 -1.08 -0.15
CA GLY A 168 7.61 -2.19 0.58
C GLY A 168 6.67 -3.36 0.75
N TYR A 169 7.09 -4.29 1.58
CA TYR A 169 6.43 -5.57 1.81
C TYR A 169 6.41 -5.93 3.28
N LEU A 170 5.37 -6.65 3.67
CA LEU A 170 5.21 -7.32 4.96
C LEU A 170 4.91 -8.80 4.73
N THR A 171 5.50 -9.69 5.53
CA THR A 171 5.17 -11.12 5.48
C THR A 171 3.91 -11.43 6.27
N LYS A 172 3.11 -12.38 5.79
CA LYS A 172 2.05 -13.05 6.56
C LYS A 172 2.66 -14.24 7.33
N PRO A 173 2.32 -14.45 8.61
CA PRO A 173 1.55 -13.55 9.47
C PRO A 173 2.34 -12.30 9.86
N ALA A 174 1.69 -11.13 9.85
CA ALA A 174 2.35 -9.87 10.19
C ALA A 174 2.75 -9.83 11.68
N LYS A 175 4.04 -9.89 11.96
CA LYS A 175 4.56 -9.75 13.31
C LYS A 175 4.44 -8.28 13.76
N SER A 176 3.97 -8.05 15.00
CA SER A 176 3.73 -6.69 15.51
C SER A 176 4.92 -5.75 15.34
N LYS A 177 6.13 -6.21 15.66
CA LYS A 177 7.34 -5.39 15.52
C LYS A 177 7.61 -5.03 14.06
N ALA A 178 7.58 -6.02 13.16
CA ALA A 178 7.82 -5.81 11.73
C ALA A 178 6.80 -4.84 11.11
N LEU A 179 5.52 -5.00 11.44
CA LEU A 179 4.44 -4.13 11.01
C LEU A 179 4.68 -2.68 11.44
N LEU A 180 4.98 -2.45 12.72
CA LEU A 180 5.18 -1.10 13.27
C LEU A 180 6.46 -0.46 12.74
N ASP A 181 7.54 -1.21 12.61
CA ASP A 181 8.82 -0.71 12.08
C ASP A 181 8.66 -0.31 10.60
N ALA A 182 7.98 -1.14 9.80
CA ALA A 182 7.71 -0.83 8.39
C ALA A 182 6.88 0.45 8.24
N ILE A 183 5.80 0.58 9.00
CA ILE A 183 4.92 1.77 8.95
C ILE A 183 5.67 3.03 9.37
N LYS A 184 6.42 2.97 10.47
CA LYS A 184 7.22 4.11 10.94
C LYS A 184 8.24 4.54 9.89
N THR A 185 8.89 3.58 9.22
CA THR A 185 9.88 3.87 8.17
C THR A 185 9.24 4.54 6.96
N VAL A 186 8.04 4.11 6.58
CA VAL A 186 7.34 4.68 5.41
C VAL A 186 6.73 6.05 5.69
N LEU A 187 6.25 6.30 6.91
CA LEU A 187 5.59 7.55 7.29
C LEU A 187 6.55 8.61 7.89
N ALA A 188 7.83 8.26 8.07
CA ALA A 188 8.85 9.21 8.52
C ALA A 188 9.21 10.21 7.43
#